data_9a197a5b3995b969877da97db0fbe091
#
_entry.id   9a197a5b3995b969877da97db0fbe091
#
_cell.length_a   1.000
_cell.length_b   1.000
_cell.length_c   1.000
_cell.angle_alpha   90.00
_cell.angle_beta   90.00
_cell.angle_gamma   90.00
#
_symmetry.space_group_name_H-M   'P 1'
#
loop_
_entity.id
_entity.type
_entity.pdbx_description
1 polymer ?
#
loop_
_entity_poly.entity_id
_entity_poly.type
_entity_poly.pdbx_seq_one_letter_code
_entity_poly.pdbx_strand_id
1 'polypeptide(L)'
;MGKTLSEIAQQLQDPEKKVQLIYAFNGVGKTRLSREFKELISSKTESEEDGDAKSKVLYYNAFTEDLFYWDNDLENDVDRKMRILPNSFTDWIFNESGLENKVAEHFSHYTSSKTTPQYSSDFTEVTFYVPGQSDPETNKIKISKGEESNYIWCVFYSMLESVIG
;
A
#
# COMPACT_ATOMS: atom_id res chain seq x y z
N MET A 1 7.35 37.22 -1.11
CA MET A 1 7.85 36.23 -0.09
C MET A 1 7.32 34.85 -0.46
N GLY A 2 8.14 33.83 -0.32
CA GLY A 2 7.68 32.44 -0.52
C GLY A 2 6.82 32.01 0.66
N LYS A 3 5.86 31.09 0.42
CA LYS A 3 5.03 30.50 1.49
C LYS A 3 5.83 29.46 2.26
N THR A 4 5.57 29.34 3.56
CA THR A 4 6.09 28.26 4.39
C THR A 4 5.40 26.93 4.07
N LEU A 5 6.00 25.80 4.48
CA LEU A 5 5.37 24.49 4.31
C LEU A 5 4.03 24.40 5.04
N SER A 6 3.93 24.94 6.25
CA SER A 6 2.69 24.98 7.03
C SER A 6 1.59 25.78 6.34
N GLU A 7 1.90 26.94 5.75
CA GLU A 7 0.94 27.72 4.98
C GLU A 7 0.45 26.99 3.74
N ILE A 8 1.34 26.22 3.07
CA ILE A 8 0.97 25.39 1.93
C ILE A 8 0.10 24.22 2.39
N ALA A 9 0.48 23.54 3.48
CA ALA A 9 -0.29 22.45 4.05
C ALA A 9 -1.71 22.89 4.44
N GLN A 10 -1.86 24.06 5.05
CA GLN A 10 -3.17 24.63 5.36
C GLN A 10 -4.03 24.88 4.11
N GLN A 11 -3.44 25.33 3.01
CA GLN A 11 -4.17 25.53 1.75
C GLN A 11 -4.62 24.22 1.12
N LEU A 12 -3.89 23.11 1.36
CA LEU A 12 -4.27 21.78 0.88
C LEU A 12 -5.47 21.19 1.63
N GLN A 13 -5.89 21.80 2.73
CA GLN A 13 -7.09 21.37 3.48
C GLN A 13 -8.42 21.84 2.84
N ASP A 14 -8.37 22.49 1.68
CA ASP A 14 -9.58 22.99 1.01
C ASP A 14 -10.57 21.83 0.73
N PRO A 15 -11.73 21.79 1.41
CA PRO A 15 -12.69 20.70 1.30
C PRO A 15 -13.41 20.63 -0.06
N GLU A 16 -13.34 21.67 -0.87
CA GLU A 16 -13.99 21.71 -2.19
C GLU A 16 -13.22 20.88 -3.23
N LYS A 17 -11.93 20.57 -2.97
CA LYS A 17 -11.08 19.87 -3.93
C LYS A 17 -10.91 18.42 -3.54
N LYS A 18 -11.56 17.51 -4.25
CA LYS A 18 -11.41 16.06 -4.07
C LYS A 18 -10.02 15.53 -4.43
N VAL A 19 -9.34 16.15 -5.40
CA VAL A 19 -7.99 15.75 -5.86
C VAL A 19 -7.13 16.98 -6.00
N GLN A 20 -5.93 16.94 -5.42
CA GLN A 20 -4.93 18.00 -5.53
C GLN A 20 -3.60 17.41 -5.98
N LEU A 21 -3.09 17.84 -7.12
CA LEU A 21 -1.82 17.42 -7.69
C LEU A 21 -0.73 18.45 -7.41
N ILE A 22 0.37 17.97 -6.81
CA ILE A 22 1.51 18.82 -6.47
C ILE A 22 2.72 18.40 -7.29
N TYR A 23 3.17 19.26 -8.15
CA TYR A 23 4.37 19.08 -8.97
C TYR A 23 5.53 19.88 -8.39
N ALA A 24 6.66 19.21 -8.19
CA ALA A 24 7.87 19.85 -7.71
C ALA A 24 9.10 19.01 -8.06
N PHE A 25 10.25 19.67 -8.25
CA PHE A 25 11.53 18.99 -8.49
C PHE A 25 11.96 18.14 -7.29
N ASN A 26 12.90 17.23 -7.54
CA ASN A 26 13.49 16.44 -6.46
C ASN A 26 14.28 17.35 -5.51
N GLY A 27 14.21 17.03 -4.21
CA GLY A 27 14.92 17.79 -3.17
C GLY A 27 14.20 19.05 -2.65
N VAL A 28 13.12 19.51 -3.28
CA VAL A 28 12.43 20.77 -2.85
C VAL A 28 11.50 20.59 -1.64
N GLY A 29 11.37 19.40 -1.10
CA GLY A 29 10.63 19.18 0.15
C GLY A 29 9.24 18.57 0.01
N LYS A 30 8.91 17.88 -1.10
CA LYS A 30 7.61 17.17 -1.27
C LYS A 30 7.25 16.27 -0.09
N THR A 31 8.20 15.43 0.34
CA THR A 31 8.02 14.53 1.50
C THR A 31 7.86 15.29 2.82
N ARG A 32 8.53 16.44 2.97
CA ARG A 32 8.34 17.30 4.16
C ARG A 32 6.96 17.91 4.17
N LEU A 33 6.47 18.39 3.01
CA LEU A 33 5.12 18.93 2.88
C LEU A 33 4.05 17.87 3.20
N SER A 34 4.20 16.65 2.69
CA SER A 34 3.25 15.57 2.96
C SER A 34 3.20 15.16 4.44
N ARG A 35 4.34 15.18 5.14
CA ARG A 35 4.40 14.97 6.60
C ARG A 35 3.73 16.11 7.36
N GLU A 36 4.04 17.34 7.03
CA GLU A 36 3.42 18.54 7.62
C GLU A 36 1.89 18.51 7.46
N PHE A 37 1.41 18.12 6.27
CA PHE A 37 -0.02 17.97 6.02
C PHE A 37 -0.63 16.84 6.87
N LYS A 38 0.04 15.68 6.95
CA LYS A 38 -0.40 14.57 7.81
C LYS A 38 -0.54 15.01 9.28
N GLU A 39 0.48 15.66 9.83
CA GLU A 39 0.49 16.15 11.21
C GLU A 39 -0.62 17.18 11.46
N LEU A 40 -0.85 18.07 10.51
CA LEU A 40 -1.90 19.07 10.58
C LEU A 40 -3.31 18.46 10.66
N ILE A 41 -3.56 17.36 9.95
CA ILE A 41 -4.85 16.65 10.00
C ILE A 41 -4.96 15.81 11.29
N SER A 42 -3.89 15.09 11.67
CA SER A 42 -3.87 14.23 12.85
C SER A 42 -4.04 15.02 14.14
N SER A 43 -3.40 16.18 14.28
CA SER A 43 -3.52 17.02 15.49
C SER A 43 -4.92 17.57 15.73
N LYS A 44 -5.74 17.72 14.70
CA LYS A 44 -7.15 18.11 14.84
C LYS A 44 -8.04 16.98 15.34
N THR A 45 -7.60 15.74 15.19
CA THR A 45 -8.38 14.56 15.58
C THR A 45 -8.20 14.23 17.08
N GLU A 46 -7.03 14.53 17.65
CA GLU A 46 -6.75 14.30 19.08
C GLU A 46 -7.53 15.24 20.03
N SER A 47 -8.11 16.31 19.49
CA SER A 47 -8.95 17.25 20.26
C SER A 47 -10.43 16.86 20.33
N GLU A 48 -10.86 15.81 19.61
CA GLU A 48 -12.21 15.26 19.68
C GLU A 48 -12.16 14.00 20.56
N GLU A 49 -12.69 14.09 21.78
CA GLU A 49 -12.79 13.03 22.78
C GLU A 49 -13.76 11.90 22.36
N ASP A 50 -13.40 11.13 21.32
CA ASP A 50 -14.12 9.90 21.02
C ASP A 50 -13.11 8.75 20.86
N GLY A 51 -13.19 7.78 21.76
CA GLY A 51 -12.22 6.71 22.02
C GLY A 51 -12.06 5.65 20.91
N ASP A 52 -12.41 5.95 19.66
CA ASP A 52 -12.25 5.08 18.50
C ASP A 52 -11.78 5.90 17.28
N ALA A 53 -10.79 6.77 17.49
CA ALA A 53 -10.26 7.66 16.44
C ALA A 53 -9.49 6.87 15.38
N LYS A 54 -10.23 6.30 14.41
CA LYS A 54 -9.63 5.82 13.15
C LYS A 54 -8.85 6.98 12.53
N SER A 55 -7.59 6.74 12.19
CA SER A 55 -6.74 7.73 11.53
C SER A 55 -7.46 8.31 10.31
N LYS A 56 -7.76 9.61 10.32
CA LYS A 56 -8.39 10.33 9.20
C LYS A 56 -7.43 10.55 8.02
N VAL A 57 -6.20 10.06 8.12
CA VAL A 57 -5.16 10.22 7.10
C VAL A 57 -4.60 8.89 6.70
N LEU A 58 -4.79 8.55 5.43
CA LEU A 58 -4.07 7.46 4.79
C LEU A 58 -2.81 8.02 4.13
N TYR A 59 -1.65 7.57 4.57
CA TYR A 59 -0.37 8.06 4.08
C TYR A 59 0.41 6.96 3.36
N TYR A 60 0.58 7.13 2.05
CA TYR A 60 1.41 6.26 1.22
C TYR A 60 2.66 7.02 0.73
N ASN A 61 3.78 6.36 0.74
CA ASN A 61 5.04 6.88 0.19
C ASN A 61 5.90 5.74 -0.39
N ALA A 62 7.01 6.09 -1.04
CA ALA A 62 7.91 5.10 -1.64
C ALA A 62 8.45 4.05 -0.63
N PHE A 63 8.56 4.39 0.65
CA PHE A 63 8.99 3.44 1.69
C PHE A 63 7.94 2.40 2.06
N THR A 64 6.68 2.57 1.62
CA THR A 64 5.64 1.54 1.80
C THR A 64 5.97 0.31 0.96
N GLU A 65 6.68 0.47 -0.16
CA GLU A 65 7.14 -0.65 -0.97
C GLU A 65 8.21 -1.48 -0.25
N ASP A 66 8.98 -0.89 0.66
CA ASP A 66 10.00 -1.58 1.46
C ASP A 66 9.40 -2.59 2.47
N LEU A 67 8.07 -2.56 2.66
CA LEU A 67 7.36 -3.57 3.45
C LEU A 67 7.24 -4.92 2.74
N PHE A 68 7.56 -4.96 1.46
CA PHE A 68 7.48 -6.14 0.61
C PHE A 68 8.83 -6.40 -0.04
N TYR A 69 9.33 -7.62 0.05
CA TYR A 69 10.57 -8.00 -0.61
C TYR A 69 10.55 -9.46 -1.08
N TRP A 70 11.29 -9.73 -2.17
CA TRP A 70 11.43 -11.07 -2.68
C TRP A 70 12.44 -11.89 -1.91
N ASP A 71 12.01 -13.04 -1.43
CA ASP A 71 12.85 -14.14 -1.02
C ASP A 71 13.02 -15.06 -2.24
N ASN A 72 14.23 -15.04 -2.80
CA ASN A 72 14.50 -15.75 -4.05
C ASN A 72 14.94 -17.21 -3.82
N ASP A 73 14.98 -17.69 -2.57
CA ASP A 73 15.50 -19.01 -2.22
C ASP A 73 16.80 -19.33 -2.99
N LEU A 74 17.84 -18.52 -2.72
CA LEU A 74 19.11 -18.58 -3.47
C LEU A 74 19.82 -19.94 -3.38
N GLU A 75 19.46 -20.77 -2.40
CA GLU A 75 20.08 -22.10 -2.21
C GLU A 75 19.44 -23.15 -3.11
N ASN A 76 18.09 -23.16 -3.23
CA ASN A 76 17.37 -24.23 -3.92
C ASN A 76 16.61 -23.75 -5.16
N ASP A 77 16.35 -22.45 -5.28
CA ASP A 77 15.58 -21.81 -6.37
C ASP A 77 14.17 -22.43 -6.57
N VAL A 78 13.54 -22.89 -5.51
CA VAL A 78 12.24 -23.58 -5.52
C VAL A 78 11.16 -22.78 -4.79
N ASP A 79 11.45 -22.26 -3.59
CA ASP A 79 10.47 -21.60 -2.72
C ASP A 79 10.47 -20.07 -2.93
N ARG A 80 10.07 -19.66 -4.13
CA ARG A 80 10.01 -18.24 -4.51
C ARG A 80 8.78 -17.58 -3.94
N LYS A 81 8.96 -16.57 -3.09
CA LYS A 81 7.89 -15.84 -2.42
C LYS A 81 8.24 -14.39 -2.18
N MET A 82 7.24 -13.59 -2.01
CA MET A 82 7.38 -12.24 -1.51
C MET A 82 7.08 -12.24 -0.02
N ARG A 83 7.98 -11.70 0.76
CA ARG A 83 7.81 -11.48 2.20
C ARG A 83 7.06 -10.19 2.44
N ILE A 84 6.16 -10.22 3.41
CA ILE A 84 5.41 -9.06 3.90
C ILE A 84 5.90 -8.78 5.32
N LEU A 85 6.48 -7.60 5.54
CA LEU A 85 6.92 -7.19 6.87
C LEU A 85 5.70 -6.80 7.72
N PRO A 86 5.45 -7.47 8.84
CA PRO A 86 4.32 -7.16 9.70
C PRO A 86 4.43 -5.75 10.28
N ASN A 87 3.35 -5.00 10.16
CA ASN A 87 3.19 -3.67 10.76
C ASN A 87 1.69 -3.34 10.81
N SER A 88 1.33 -2.25 11.48
CA SER A 88 -0.09 -1.86 11.64
C SER A 88 -0.85 -1.66 10.33
N PHE A 89 -0.16 -1.31 9.24
CA PHE A 89 -0.78 -1.13 7.93
C PHE A 89 -1.11 -2.49 7.27
N THR A 90 -0.14 -3.41 7.20
CA THR A 90 -0.36 -4.74 6.61
C THR A 90 -1.29 -5.58 7.48
N ASP A 91 -1.20 -5.44 8.78
CA ASP A 91 -2.07 -6.12 9.74
C ASP A 91 -3.54 -5.71 9.56
N TRP A 92 -3.79 -4.41 9.47
CA TRP A 92 -5.13 -3.90 9.23
C TRP A 92 -5.71 -4.40 7.89
N ILE A 93 -4.92 -4.40 6.80
CA ILE A 93 -5.39 -4.81 5.48
C ILE A 93 -5.76 -6.30 5.46
N PHE A 94 -4.89 -7.15 5.95
CA PHE A 94 -5.03 -8.59 5.78
C PHE A 94 -5.76 -9.27 6.93
N ASN A 95 -5.45 -8.91 8.18
CA ASN A 95 -6.03 -9.57 9.34
C ASN A 95 -7.36 -8.96 9.79
N GLU A 96 -7.47 -7.63 9.78
CA GLU A 96 -8.67 -6.96 10.30
C GLU A 96 -9.74 -6.74 9.21
N SER A 97 -9.33 -6.38 7.99
CA SER A 97 -10.26 -5.98 6.93
C SER A 97 -10.56 -7.08 5.91
N GLY A 98 -9.75 -8.14 5.83
CA GLY A 98 -9.95 -9.26 4.91
C GLY A 98 -9.95 -8.84 3.45
N LEU A 99 -9.04 -7.94 3.05
CA LEU A 99 -8.99 -7.37 1.70
C LEU A 99 -8.19 -8.19 0.69
N GLU A 100 -7.70 -9.38 1.05
CA GLU A 100 -6.85 -10.21 0.19
C GLU A 100 -7.49 -10.55 -1.15
N ASN A 101 -8.81 -10.81 -1.16
CA ASN A 101 -9.55 -11.11 -2.39
C ASN A 101 -9.66 -9.86 -3.30
N LYS A 102 -9.91 -8.69 -2.72
CA LYS A 102 -9.94 -7.41 -3.45
C LYS A 102 -8.56 -7.09 -4.06
N VAL A 103 -7.50 -7.31 -3.32
CA VAL A 103 -6.12 -7.15 -3.82
C VAL A 103 -5.89 -8.04 -5.03
N ALA A 104 -6.32 -9.31 -4.96
CA ALA A 104 -6.18 -10.26 -6.07
C ALA A 104 -6.98 -9.83 -7.31
N GLU A 105 -8.21 -9.33 -7.13
CA GLU A 105 -9.05 -8.80 -8.21
C GLU A 105 -8.41 -7.58 -8.88
N HIS A 106 -7.95 -6.60 -8.10
CA HIS A 106 -7.27 -5.43 -8.63
C HIS A 106 -5.97 -5.79 -9.35
N PHE A 107 -5.18 -6.69 -8.77
CA PHE A 107 -3.93 -7.14 -9.39
C PHE A 107 -4.19 -7.79 -10.74
N SER A 108 -5.15 -8.69 -10.84
CA SER A 108 -5.56 -9.30 -12.11
C SER A 108 -6.05 -8.27 -13.13
N HIS A 109 -6.85 -7.30 -12.68
CA HIS A 109 -7.41 -6.26 -13.54
C HIS A 109 -6.34 -5.34 -14.12
N TYR A 110 -5.42 -4.84 -13.28
CA TYR A 110 -4.44 -3.83 -13.70
C TYR A 110 -3.20 -4.38 -14.38
N THR A 111 -2.84 -5.64 -14.13
CA THR A 111 -1.66 -6.24 -14.78
C THR A 111 -1.99 -7.02 -16.03
N SER A 112 -3.26 -7.33 -16.27
CA SER A 112 -3.67 -8.33 -17.27
C SER A 112 -2.92 -9.66 -17.09
N SER A 113 -2.34 -9.86 -15.92
CA SER A 113 -1.61 -11.06 -15.55
C SER A 113 -2.59 -12.20 -15.32
N LYS A 114 -2.18 -13.41 -15.73
CA LYS A 114 -2.92 -14.63 -15.38
C LYS A 114 -2.52 -15.17 -14.01
N THR A 115 -1.67 -14.44 -13.31
CA THR A 115 -1.17 -14.87 -12.00
C THR A 115 -2.10 -14.44 -10.88
N THR A 116 -2.24 -15.31 -9.89
CA THR A 116 -3.07 -15.06 -8.71
C THR A 116 -2.19 -15.09 -7.48
N PRO A 117 -2.29 -14.11 -6.57
CA PRO A 117 -1.60 -14.14 -5.28
C PRO A 117 -2.25 -15.17 -4.35
N GLN A 118 -1.43 -15.88 -3.59
CA GLN A 118 -1.83 -16.77 -2.51
C GLN A 118 -1.03 -16.44 -1.27
N TYR A 119 -1.72 -16.22 -0.16
CA TYR A 119 -1.14 -15.78 1.10
C TYR A 119 -0.90 -16.96 2.03
N SER A 120 0.13 -16.85 2.87
CA SER A 120 0.27 -17.70 4.06
C SER A 120 -0.85 -17.41 5.07
N SER A 121 -1.12 -18.35 5.96
CA SER A 121 -2.18 -18.21 6.97
C SER A 121 -1.97 -17.04 7.94
N ASP A 122 -0.74 -16.58 8.10
CA ASP A 122 -0.34 -15.46 8.95
C ASP A 122 -0.07 -14.17 8.16
N PHE A 123 -0.34 -14.16 6.86
CA PHE A 123 -0.11 -13.03 5.94
C PHE A 123 1.31 -12.46 5.95
N THR A 124 2.31 -13.24 6.33
CA THR A 124 3.72 -12.83 6.27
C THR A 124 4.37 -13.13 4.93
N GLU A 125 3.71 -13.93 4.09
CA GLU A 125 4.20 -14.37 2.79
C GLU A 125 3.08 -14.32 1.74
N VAL A 126 3.45 -14.00 0.51
CA VAL A 126 2.60 -14.16 -0.67
C VAL A 126 3.37 -14.85 -1.78
N THR A 127 2.75 -15.85 -2.37
CA THR A 127 3.23 -16.57 -3.55
C THR A 127 2.31 -16.29 -4.72
N PHE A 128 2.79 -16.51 -5.94
CA PHE A 128 2.02 -16.27 -7.14
C PHE A 128 1.99 -17.56 -7.98
N TYR A 129 0.82 -17.88 -8.53
CA TYR A 129 0.63 -19.03 -9.39
C TYR A 129 -0.29 -18.71 -10.56
N VAL A 130 -0.27 -19.56 -11.62
CA VAL A 130 -1.20 -19.44 -12.76
C VAL A 130 -2.34 -20.43 -12.56
N PRO A 131 -3.60 -19.97 -12.43
CA PRO A 131 -4.75 -20.86 -12.29
C PRO A 131 -4.87 -21.82 -13.48
N GLY A 132 -5.16 -23.10 -13.18
CA GLY A 132 -5.32 -24.14 -14.19
C GLY A 132 -4.02 -24.77 -14.71
N GLN A 133 -2.86 -24.30 -14.25
CA GLN A 133 -1.57 -24.96 -14.47
C GLN A 133 -1.14 -25.58 -13.15
N SER A 134 -1.16 -26.91 -13.05
CA SER A 134 -0.66 -27.70 -11.92
C SER A 134 -0.99 -27.18 -10.50
N ASP A 135 -0.62 -27.95 -9.49
CA ASP A 135 -0.82 -27.63 -8.09
C ASP A 135 -0.17 -26.27 -7.72
N PRO A 136 -0.89 -25.33 -7.08
CA PRO A 136 -0.35 -24.05 -6.61
C PRO A 136 0.86 -24.18 -5.69
N GLU A 137 0.94 -25.28 -4.93
CA GLU A 137 2.07 -25.55 -4.02
C GLU A 137 3.38 -25.83 -4.76
N THR A 138 3.29 -26.44 -5.95
CA THR A 138 4.47 -26.87 -6.72
C THR A 138 4.84 -25.93 -7.86
N ASN A 139 3.98 -24.97 -8.21
CA ASN A 139 4.18 -24.11 -9.37
C ASN A 139 4.19 -22.60 -9.01
N LYS A 140 4.94 -22.29 -7.95
CA LYS A 140 5.18 -20.90 -7.56
C LYS A 140 6.03 -20.20 -8.62
N ILE A 141 5.55 -19.04 -9.09
CA ILE A 141 6.25 -18.26 -10.09
C ILE A 141 6.73 -16.94 -9.50
N LYS A 142 7.85 -16.46 -10.01
CA LYS A 142 8.33 -15.12 -9.73
C LYS A 142 7.69 -14.15 -10.73
N ILE A 143 6.96 -13.16 -10.24
CA ILE A 143 6.45 -12.07 -11.07
C ILE A 143 7.55 -11.08 -11.44
N SER A 144 7.35 -10.32 -12.49
CA SER A 144 8.29 -9.27 -12.91
C SER A 144 8.32 -8.11 -11.90
N LYS A 145 9.38 -7.30 -11.92
CA LYS A 145 9.50 -6.14 -11.03
C LYS A 145 8.37 -5.11 -11.23
N GLY A 146 7.86 -4.99 -12.45
CA GLY A 146 6.69 -4.16 -12.73
C GLY A 146 5.40 -4.71 -12.11
N GLU A 147 5.19 -6.00 -12.17
CA GLU A 147 4.04 -6.65 -11.52
C GLU A 147 4.15 -6.58 -9.99
N GLU A 148 5.36 -6.67 -9.43
CA GLU A 148 5.61 -6.48 -8.00
C GLU A 148 5.14 -5.09 -7.54
N SER A 149 5.59 -4.02 -8.21
CA SER A 149 5.16 -2.66 -7.90
C SER A 149 3.64 -2.48 -8.07
N ASN A 150 3.04 -3.08 -9.10
CA ASN A 150 1.60 -3.06 -9.28
C ASN A 150 0.87 -3.82 -8.17
N TYR A 151 1.39 -4.97 -7.72
CA TYR A 151 0.82 -5.71 -6.61
C TYR A 151 0.80 -4.88 -5.33
N ILE A 152 1.92 -4.25 -4.98
CA ILE A 152 2.02 -3.39 -3.80
C ILE A 152 1.04 -2.20 -3.91
N TRP A 153 0.93 -1.62 -5.10
CA TRP A 153 -0.07 -0.58 -5.37
C TRP A 153 -1.50 -1.09 -5.19
N CYS A 154 -1.82 -2.32 -5.64
CA CYS A 154 -3.14 -2.90 -5.47
C CYS A 154 -3.48 -3.14 -4.00
N VAL A 155 -2.51 -3.53 -3.16
CA VAL A 155 -2.69 -3.62 -1.70
C VAL A 155 -3.12 -2.27 -1.14
N PHE A 156 -2.39 -1.20 -1.47
CA PHE A 156 -2.72 0.16 -1.03
C PHE A 156 -4.06 0.65 -1.59
N TYR A 157 -4.32 0.40 -2.88
CA TYR A 157 -5.55 0.82 -3.53
C TYR A 157 -6.80 0.16 -2.94
N SER A 158 -6.72 -1.14 -2.63
CA SER A 158 -7.81 -1.87 -1.99
C SER A 158 -8.17 -1.28 -0.62
N MET A 159 -7.15 -0.87 0.14
CA MET A 159 -7.36 -0.17 1.41
C MET A 159 -8.00 1.21 1.18
N LEU A 160 -7.49 1.99 0.22
CA LEU A 160 -8.04 3.31 -0.09
C LEU A 160 -9.52 3.22 -0.47
N GLU A 161 -9.88 2.26 -1.33
CA GLU A 161 -11.25 2.03 -1.74
C GLU A 161 -12.16 1.64 -0.57
N SER A 162 -11.68 0.83 0.36
CA SER A 162 -12.47 0.42 1.54
C SER A 162 -12.73 1.56 2.54
N VAL A 163 -11.90 2.61 2.52
CA VAL A 163 -12.06 3.79 3.40
C VAL A 163 -12.94 4.86 2.76
N ILE A 164 -12.94 4.97 1.44
CA ILE A 164 -13.67 6.02 0.71
C ILE A 164 -15.08 5.55 0.32
N GLY A 165 -15.26 4.25 0.06
CA GLY A 165 -16.55 3.64 -0.34
C GLY A 165 -17.44 3.45 0.84
#